data_bfdd0e336a8e49e6c0593178be4c0261
#
_entry.id   bfdd0e336a8e49e6c0593178be4c0261
#
_cell.length_a   1.000
_cell.length_b   1.000
_cell.length_c   1.000
_cell.angle_alpha   90.00
_cell.angle_beta   90.00
_cell.angle_gamma   90.00
#
_symmetry.space_group_name_H-M   'P 1'
#
loop_
_entity.id
_entity.type
_entity.pdbx_description
1 polymer ?
#
loop_
_entity_poly.entity_id
_entity_poly.type
_entity_poly.pdbx_seq_one_letter_code
_entity_poly.pdbx_strand_id
1 'polypeptide(L)'
;GTHAANVACNPKGGYDPVKDFTPISNLARTPNVLVMNMDVPAQNFEDLKTYIGRKAPGAVRYATGGTCGVHHLTGALFSSLIGAQLTHVPYRGSGPALTDLMGGQLELFFDSMPGSIQAIQSKRARPVAVAWPTRLATLPEVPTYAELGLGAINDGVWYGLVAPANLPRDIQTKLNAVTKKVMS
;
A
#
# COMPACT_ATOMS: atom_id res chain seq x y z
N GLY A 1 9.76 0.68 -0.56
CA GLY A 1 9.07 0.61 0.72
C GLY A 1 9.30 -0.71 1.46
N THR A 2 8.94 -1.85 0.88
CA THR A 2 9.04 -3.19 1.51
C THR A 2 10.46 -3.54 1.99
N HIS A 3 11.50 -3.12 1.29
CA HIS A 3 12.90 -3.32 1.65
C HIS A 3 13.22 -2.82 3.07
N ALA A 4 12.75 -1.64 3.44
CA ALA A 4 12.93 -1.09 4.79
C ALA A 4 11.92 -1.69 5.79
N ALA A 5 10.66 -1.85 5.38
CA ALA A 5 9.60 -2.38 6.24
C ALA A 5 9.86 -3.82 6.71
N ASN A 6 10.43 -4.66 5.83
CA ASN A 6 10.71 -6.05 6.14
C ASN A 6 11.66 -6.23 7.33
N VAL A 7 12.66 -5.36 7.47
CA VAL A 7 13.61 -5.43 8.60
C VAL A 7 12.95 -5.07 9.93
N ALA A 8 12.00 -4.12 9.92
CA ALA A 8 11.23 -3.78 11.12
C ALA A 8 10.36 -4.94 11.62
N CYS A 9 9.79 -5.72 10.70
CA CYS A 9 8.98 -6.90 11.04
C CYS A 9 9.83 -8.15 11.33
N ASN A 10 11.00 -8.26 10.72
CA ASN A 10 11.89 -9.40 10.85
C ASN A 10 13.31 -8.94 11.21
N PRO A 11 13.58 -8.62 12.49
CA PRO A 11 14.89 -8.16 12.93
C PRO A 11 16.04 -9.16 12.67
N LYS A 12 15.71 -10.45 12.44
CA LYS A 12 16.66 -11.51 12.06
C LYS A 12 16.71 -11.73 10.54
N GLY A 13 16.26 -10.78 9.74
CA GLY A 13 16.10 -10.88 8.28
C GLY A 13 17.39 -11.01 7.47
N GLY A 14 18.55 -11.07 8.11
CA GLY A 14 19.82 -11.41 7.50
C GLY A 14 20.49 -10.28 6.70
N TYR A 15 19.94 -9.06 6.71
CA TYR A 15 20.57 -7.90 6.08
C TYR A 15 20.23 -6.58 6.80
N ASP A 16 21.14 -5.61 6.70
CA ASP A 16 20.91 -4.22 7.09
C ASP A 16 20.47 -3.42 5.86
N PRO A 17 19.28 -2.80 5.84
CA PRO A 17 18.74 -2.14 4.64
C PRO A 17 19.50 -0.89 4.23
N VAL A 18 20.40 -0.40 5.07
CA VAL A 18 21.22 0.78 4.81
C VAL A 18 22.67 0.38 4.54
N LYS A 19 23.27 -0.45 5.40
CA LYS A 19 24.70 -0.76 5.35
C LYS A 19 25.06 -1.78 4.26
N ASP A 20 24.16 -2.71 3.95
CA ASP A 20 24.43 -3.80 3.00
C ASP A 20 24.11 -3.41 1.56
N PHE A 21 23.69 -2.15 1.32
CA PHE A 21 23.29 -1.67 0.00
C PHE A 21 23.85 -0.29 -0.32
N THR A 22 24.17 -0.10 -1.59
CA THR A 22 24.50 1.20 -2.18
C THR A 22 23.27 1.73 -2.93
N PRO A 23 22.68 2.87 -2.55
CA PRO A 23 21.54 3.44 -3.26
C PRO A 23 21.99 3.98 -4.64
N ILE A 24 21.21 3.68 -5.68
CA ILE A 24 21.47 4.15 -7.05
C ILE A 24 20.50 5.27 -7.42
N SER A 25 19.19 5.01 -7.39
CA SER A 25 18.18 5.99 -7.80
C SER A 25 16.80 5.64 -7.24
N ASN A 26 16.01 6.67 -6.95
CA ASN A 26 14.56 6.51 -6.81
C ASN A 26 13.96 6.51 -8.22
N LEU A 27 13.20 5.49 -8.56
CA LEU A 27 12.63 5.27 -9.89
C LEU A 27 11.22 5.87 -10.01
N ALA A 28 10.39 5.62 -9.02
CA ALA A 28 8.99 6.04 -9.05
C ALA A 28 8.40 6.15 -7.63
N ARG A 29 7.34 6.93 -7.53
CA ARG A 29 6.41 6.90 -6.40
C ARG A 29 5.01 6.64 -6.94
N THR A 30 4.25 5.82 -6.24
CA THR A 30 2.86 5.54 -6.59
C THR A 30 1.95 5.76 -5.39
N PRO A 31 0.73 6.27 -5.59
CA PRO A 31 -0.26 6.33 -4.53
C PRO A 31 -0.62 4.92 -4.05
N ASN A 32 -0.91 4.79 -2.76
CA ASN A 32 -1.64 3.64 -2.24
C ASN A 32 -3.13 3.94 -2.22
N VAL A 33 -3.93 2.91 -2.24
CA VAL A 33 -5.39 3.00 -2.19
C VAL A 33 -5.95 1.95 -1.24
N LEU A 34 -6.95 2.32 -0.45
CA LEU A 34 -7.85 1.40 0.20
C LEU A 34 -9.05 1.19 -0.71
N VAL A 35 -9.28 -0.05 -1.10
CA VAL A 35 -10.49 -0.45 -1.82
C VAL A 35 -11.31 -1.41 -0.97
N MET A 36 -12.63 -1.39 -1.17
CA MET A 36 -13.55 -2.33 -0.54
C MET A 36 -14.36 -3.09 -1.58
N ASN A 37 -14.83 -4.26 -1.18
CA ASN A 37 -15.77 -5.05 -1.98
C ASN A 37 -17.08 -4.29 -2.17
N MET A 38 -17.73 -4.48 -3.31
CA MET A 38 -18.97 -3.77 -3.67
C MET A 38 -20.17 -4.14 -2.81
N ASP A 39 -20.17 -5.36 -2.21
CA ASP A 39 -21.23 -5.85 -1.34
C ASP A 39 -21.14 -5.31 0.09
N VAL A 40 -20.04 -4.65 0.45
CA VAL A 40 -19.93 -3.93 1.73
C VAL A 40 -20.94 -2.78 1.71
N PRO A 41 -21.90 -2.71 2.67
CA PRO A 41 -22.95 -1.69 2.69
C PRO A 41 -22.42 -0.34 3.20
N ALA A 42 -21.42 0.19 2.50
CA ALA A 42 -20.76 1.46 2.75
C ALA A 42 -20.48 2.17 1.43
N GLN A 43 -20.67 3.50 1.37
CA GLN A 43 -20.43 4.29 0.17
C GLN A 43 -19.14 5.13 0.29
N ASN A 44 -18.71 5.41 1.51
CA ASN A 44 -17.60 6.28 1.87
C ASN A 44 -16.90 5.77 3.13
N PHE A 45 -15.90 6.52 3.60
CA PHE A 45 -15.12 6.16 4.79
C PHE A 45 -15.94 6.14 6.08
N GLU A 46 -16.86 7.08 6.29
CA GLU A 46 -17.68 7.13 7.51
C GLU A 46 -18.68 5.96 7.57
N ASP A 47 -19.28 5.60 6.44
CA ASP A 47 -20.12 4.41 6.34
C ASP A 47 -19.30 3.15 6.63
N LEU A 48 -18.08 3.07 6.11
CA LEU A 48 -17.16 1.95 6.35
C LEU A 48 -16.80 1.84 7.85
N LYS A 49 -16.48 2.95 8.52
CA LYS A 49 -16.24 2.95 9.97
C LYS A 49 -17.47 2.45 10.75
N THR A 50 -18.64 2.92 10.37
CA THR A 50 -19.90 2.47 10.98
C THR A 50 -20.13 0.98 10.75
N TYR A 51 -19.88 0.48 9.54
CA TYR A 51 -19.97 -0.94 9.22
C TYR A 51 -19.01 -1.78 10.07
N ILE A 52 -17.75 -1.37 10.13
CA ILE A 52 -16.72 -2.05 10.93
C ILE A 52 -17.11 -2.07 12.42
N GLY A 53 -17.58 -0.95 12.96
CA GLY A 53 -17.96 -0.82 14.36
C GLY A 53 -19.15 -1.69 14.78
N ARG A 54 -19.98 -2.16 13.83
CA ARG A 54 -21.10 -3.08 14.06
C ARG A 54 -20.70 -4.55 13.99
N LYS A 55 -19.46 -4.85 13.58
CA LYS A 55 -18.96 -6.22 13.46
C LYS A 55 -18.21 -6.66 14.71
N ALA A 56 -18.20 -7.95 14.95
CA ALA A 56 -17.36 -8.51 16.01
C ALA A 56 -15.86 -8.21 15.71
N PRO A 57 -15.04 -8.03 16.75
CA PRO A 57 -13.60 -7.85 16.58
C PRO A 57 -12.98 -8.94 15.68
N GLY A 58 -12.22 -8.55 14.67
CA GLY A 58 -11.59 -9.47 13.72
C GLY A 58 -12.51 -10.04 12.62
N ALA A 59 -13.81 -9.71 12.63
CA ALA A 59 -14.74 -10.23 11.62
C ALA A 59 -14.55 -9.57 10.24
N VAL A 60 -14.05 -8.33 10.18
CA VAL A 60 -13.72 -7.65 8.92
C VAL A 60 -12.29 -7.99 8.53
N ARG A 61 -12.12 -8.52 7.31
CA ARG A 61 -10.83 -8.97 6.78
C ARG A 61 -10.28 -7.96 5.78
N TYR A 62 -8.97 -7.77 5.83
CA TYR A 62 -8.29 -6.98 4.81
C TYR A 62 -7.14 -7.77 4.16
N ALA A 63 -7.06 -7.66 2.86
CA ALA A 63 -5.97 -8.24 2.09
C ALA A 63 -4.79 -7.28 1.95
N THR A 64 -3.63 -7.86 1.69
CA THR A 64 -2.44 -7.18 1.16
C THR A 64 -1.68 -8.11 0.23
N GLY A 65 -0.81 -7.55 -0.61
CA GLY A 65 0.04 -8.34 -1.51
C GLY A 65 1.20 -9.08 -0.82
N GLY A 66 1.21 -9.15 0.52
CA GLY A 66 2.25 -9.87 1.29
C GLY A 66 2.32 -9.45 2.74
N THR A 67 3.09 -10.21 3.52
CA THR A 67 3.36 -9.93 4.93
C THR A 67 4.52 -8.96 5.07
N CYS A 68 4.49 -8.10 6.10
CA CYS A 68 5.57 -7.13 6.43
C CYS A 68 5.95 -6.17 5.28
N GLY A 69 5.05 -5.98 4.31
CA GLY A 69 5.16 -4.93 3.32
C GLY A 69 4.47 -3.64 3.79
N VAL A 70 4.64 -2.57 3.02
CA VAL A 70 4.04 -1.27 3.32
C VAL A 70 2.53 -1.38 3.52
N HIS A 71 1.82 -2.10 2.64
CA HIS A 71 0.37 -2.26 2.72
C HIS A 71 -0.09 -3.00 3.98
N HIS A 72 0.69 -4.00 4.46
CA HIS A 72 0.40 -4.66 5.74
C HIS A 72 0.53 -3.70 6.92
N LEU A 73 1.64 -2.93 6.96
CA LEU A 73 1.85 -1.92 8.01
C LEU A 73 0.78 -0.82 7.96
N THR A 74 0.41 -0.38 6.75
CA THR A 74 -0.69 0.59 6.57
C THR A 74 -2.00 0.04 7.10
N GLY A 75 -2.36 -1.21 6.78
CA GLY A 75 -3.58 -1.86 7.26
C GLY A 75 -3.60 -2.05 8.78
N ALA A 76 -2.47 -2.43 9.37
CA ALA A 76 -2.34 -2.56 10.82
C ALA A 76 -2.48 -1.21 11.53
N LEU A 77 -1.82 -0.16 11.01
CA LEU A 77 -1.91 1.18 11.57
C LEU A 77 -3.30 1.79 11.33
N PHE A 78 -3.92 1.57 10.17
CA PHE A 78 -5.31 1.94 9.91
C PHE A 78 -6.25 1.34 10.96
N SER A 79 -6.15 0.03 11.20
CA SER A 79 -6.92 -0.69 12.23
C SER A 79 -6.78 -0.03 13.60
N SER A 80 -5.56 0.30 14.01
CA SER A 80 -5.26 1.00 15.27
C SER A 80 -5.86 2.42 15.30
N LEU A 81 -5.70 3.19 14.23
CA LEU A 81 -6.16 4.59 14.16
C LEU A 81 -7.69 4.71 14.21
N ILE A 82 -8.42 3.76 13.64
CA ILE A 82 -9.90 3.74 13.70
C ILE A 82 -10.43 3.01 14.95
N GLY A 83 -9.54 2.52 15.83
CA GLY A 83 -9.94 1.81 17.05
C GLY A 83 -10.65 0.48 16.81
N ALA A 84 -10.34 -0.22 15.72
CA ALA A 84 -11.00 -1.48 15.35
C ALA A 84 -9.99 -2.63 15.24
N GLN A 85 -10.45 -3.86 15.42
CA GLN A 85 -9.67 -5.06 15.12
C GLN A 85 -10.07 -5.61 13.76
N LEU A 86 -9.14 -5.57 12.81
CA LEU A 86 -9.29 -6.15 11.49
C LEU A 86 -8.39 -7.38 11.36
N THR A 87 -8.80 -8.38 10.58
CA THR A 87 -8.01 -9.58 10.31
C THR A 87 -7.22 -9.44 9.01
N HIS A 88 -5.90 -9.53 9.09
CA HIS A 88 -5.02 -9.50 7.93
C HIS A 88 -5.01 -10.84 7.19
N VAL A 89 -5.19 -10.79 5.87
CA VAL A 89 -5.09 -11.96 4.96
C VAL A 89 -4.00 -11.66 3.92
N PRO A 90 -2.81 -12.26 4.04
CA PRO A 90 -1.72 -12.04 3.10
C PRO A 90 -1.89 -12.86 1.82
N TYR A 91 -1.62 -12.23 0.67
CA TYR A 91 -1.60 -12.86 -0.65
C TYR A 91 -0.22 -12.77 -1.28
N ARG A 92 0.02 -13.58 -2.32
CA ARG A 92 1.25 -13.50 -3.14
C ARG A 92 1.07 -12.49 -4.27
N GLY A 93 0.96 -11.20 -3.90
CA GLY A 93 0.76 -10.10 -4.84
C GLY A 93 -0.69 -9.62 -4.94
N SER A 94 -0.91 -8.56 -5.72
CA SER A 94 -2.22 -7.89 -5.83
C SER A 94 -3.26 -8.70 -6.61
N GLY A 95 -2.86 -9.45 -7.64
CA GLY A 95 -3.79 -10.19 -8.51
C GLY A 95 -4.74 -11.12 -7.77
N PRO A 96 -4.26 -12.15 -7.05
CA PRO A 96 -5.12 -13.05 -6.29
C PRO A 96 -5.92 -12.34 -5.19
N ALA A 97 -5.34 -11.34 -4.51
CA ALA A 97 -6.03 -10.55 -3.50
C ALA A 97 -7.24 -9.80 -4.09
N LEU A 98 -7.05 -9.20 -5.26
CA LEU A 98 -8.11 -8.46 -5.94
C LEU A 98 -9.21 -9.39 -6.46
N THR A 99 -8.86 -10.59 -6.92
CA THR A 99 -9.84 -11.61 -7.33
C THR A 99 -10.75 -11.98 -6.16
N ASP A 100 -10.19 -12.25 -5.00
CA ASP A 100 -10.94 -12.63 -3.80
C ASP A 100 -11.73 -11.45 -3.22
N LEU A 101 -11.20 -10.22 -3.30
CA LEU A 101 -11.96 -9.02 -2.96
C LEU A 101 -13.21 -8.89 -3.83
N MET A 102 -13.05 -8.99 -5.16
CA MET A 102 -14.16 -8.89 -6.10
C MET A 102 -15.16 -10.06 -5.98
N GLY A 103 -14.69 -11.22 -5.52
CA GLY A 103 -15.51 -12.39 -5.24
C GLY A 103 -16.20 -12.39 -3.86
N GLY A 104 -16.06 -11.32 -3.07
CA GLY A 104 -16.70 -11.21 -1.76
C GLY A 104 -16.06 -12.03 -0.64
N GLN A 105 -14.84 -12.59 -0.87
CA GLN A 105 -14.11 -13.34 0.14
C GLN A 105 -13.42 -12.42 1.17
N LEU A 106 -13.33 -11.15 0.88
CA LEU A 106 -12.69 -10.10 1.67
C LEU A 106 -13.50 -8.82 1.61
N GLU A 107 -13.47 -8.08 2.69
CA GLU A 107 -14.13 -6.77 2.78
C GLU A 107 -13.25 -5.64 2.24
N LEU A 108 -11.93 -5.68 2.53
CA LEU A 108 -11.00 -4.59 2.28
C LEU A 108 -9.72 -5.08 1.61
N PHE A 109 -9.07 -4.20 0.84
CA PHE A 109 -7.76 -4.44 0.29
C PHE A 109 -6.91 -3.16 0.29
N PHE A 110 -5.74 -3.23 0.92
CA PHE A 110 -4.73 -2.17 0.84
C PHE A 110 -3.75 -2.51 -0.28
N ASP A 111 -3.70 -1.67 -1.29
CA ASP A 111 -2.91 -1.91 -2.50
C ASP A 111 -2.25 -0.62 -3.01
N SER A 112 -1.39 -0.77 -4.01
CA SER A 112 -0.92 0.35 -4.82
C SER A 112 -1.93 0.68 -5.91
N MET A 113 -2.07 1.95 -6.28
CA MET A 113 -3.03 2.39 -7.28
C MET A 113 -2.94 1.63 -8.62
N PRO A 114 -1.74 1.35 -9.19
CA PRO A 114 -1.64 0.60 -10.44
C PRO A 114 -2.26 -0.80 -10.37
N GLY A 115 -2.23 -1.46 -9.20
CA GLY A 115 -2.82 -2.79 -9.01
C GLY A 115 -4.35 -2.78 -9.06
N SER A 116 -4.97 -1.76 -8.48
CA SER A 116 -6.43 -1.71 -8.29
C SER A 116 -7.19 -0.83 -9.28
N ILE A 117 -6.51 0.00 -10.09
CA ILE A 117 -7.17 1.02 -10.91
C ILE A 117 -8.21 0.44 -11.88
N GLN A 118 -7.93 -0.70 -12.50
CA GLN A 118 -8.86 -1.33 -13.44
C GLN A 118 -10.14 -1.84 -12.74
N ALA A 119 -10.03 -2.41 -11.55
CA ALA A 119 -11.18 -2.85 -10.76
C ALA A 119 -12.04 -1.67 -10.30
N ILE A 120 -11.41 -0.54 -9.97
CA ILE A 120 -12.10 0.70 -9.61
C ILE A 120 -12.85 1.25 -10.82
N GLN A 121 -12.17 1.40 -11.96
CA GLN A 121 -12.77 1.95 -13.20
C GLN A 121 -13.91 1.09 -13.74
N SER A 122 -13.81 -0.23 -13.62
CA SER A 122 -14.86 -1.19 -13.99
C SER A 122 -15.95 -1.34 -12.93
N LYS A 123 -15.90 -0.56 -11.83
CA LYS A 123 -16.86 -0.58 -10.71
C LYS A 123 -16.99 -1.95 -10.04
N ARG A 124 -15.92 -2.73 -10.02
CA ARG A 124 -15.84 -4.04 -9.35
C ARG A 124 -15.24 -3.96 -7.95
N ALA A 125 -14.59 -2.84 -7.63
CA ALA A 125 -14.11 -2.49 -6.30
C ALA A 125 -14.37 -1.00 -6.05
N ARG A 126 -14.72 -0.63 -4.82
CA ARG A 126 -15.00 0.75 -4.44
C ARG A 126 -13.77 1.36 -3.75
N PRO A 127 -13.20 2.45 -4.27
CA PRO A 127 -12.14 3.16 -3.57
C PRO A 127 -12.70 3.90 -2.36
N VAL A 128 -11.97 3.89 -1.25
CA VAL A 128 -12.34 4.52 0.02
C VAL A 128 -11.45 5.72 0.33
N ALA A 129 -10.14 5.55 0.18
CA ALA A 129 -9.16 6.59 0.46
C ALA A 129 -7.88 6.33 -0.33
N VAL A 130 -7.13 7.40 -0.60
CA VAL A 130 -5.80 7.32 -1.22
C VAL A 130 -4.75 7.88 -0.28
N ALA A 131 -3.56 7.27 -0.29
CA ALA A 131 -2.37 7.78 0.37
C ALA A 131 -1.55 8.58 -0.65
N TRP A 132 -1.79 9.88 -0.70
CA TRP A 132 -1.11 10.84 -1.57
C TRP A 132 -1.25 12.25 -1.00
N PRO A 133 -0.36 13.21 -1.33
CA PRO A 133 -0.46 14.57 -0.82
C PRO A 133 -1.77 15.29 -1.15
N THR A 134 -2.36 15.00 -2.31
CA THR A 134 -3.64 15.56 -2.78
C THR A 134 -4.49 14.45 -3.38
N ARG A 135 -5.78 14.69 -3.59
CA ARG A 135 -6.65 13.77 -4.34
C ARG A 135 -6.09 13.52 -5.73
N LEU A 136 -6.28 12.32 -6.24
CA LEU A 136 -5.82 11.95 -7.58
C LEU A 136 -6.76 12.52 -8.65
N ALA A 137 -6.20 13.07 -9.71
CA ALA A 137 -7.00 13.57 -10.84
C ALA A 137 -7.86 12.48 -11.49
N THR A 138 -7.43 11.21 -11.39
CA THR A 138 -8.18 10.04 -11.88
C THR A 138 -9.31 9.59 -10.93
N LEU A 139 -9.32 10.07 -9.69
CA LEU A 139 -10.29 9.73 -8.64
C LEU A 139 -10.58 10.96 -7.77
N PRO A 140 -11.13 12.05 -8.34
CA PRO A 140 -11.29 13.33 -7.63
C PRO A 140 -12.27 13.25 -6.44
N GLU A 141 -13.20 12.29 -6.47
CA GLU A 141 -14.16 12.10 -5.38
C GLU A 141 -13.54 11.38 -4.17
N VAL A 142 -12.41 10.67 -4.35
CA VAL A 142 -11.83 9.84 -3.30
C VAL A 142 -10.92 10.69 -2.43
N PRO A 143 -11.20 10.81 -1.13
CA PRO A 143 -10.39 11.61 -0.24
C PRO A 143 -9.00 11.00 0.00
N THR A 144 -8.06 11.84 0.39
CA THR A 144 -6.78 11.37 0.94
C THR A 144 -6.97 10.93 2.38
N TYR A 145 -6.06 10.07 2.89
CA TYR A 145 -6.08 9.74 4.32
C TYR A 145 -5.89 10.97 5.21
N ALA A 146 -5.13 11.97 4.76
CA ALA A 146 -4.95 13.22 5.51
C ALA A 146 -6.27 13.97 5.69
N GLU A 147 -7.12 14.06 4.65
CA GLU A 147 -8.46 14.66 4.72
C GLU A 147 -9.40 13.91 5.67
N LEU A 148 -9.14 12.61 5.90
CA LEU A 148 -9.91 11.77 6.84
C LEU A 148 -9.35 11.76 8.27
N GLY A 149 -8.35 12.60 8.57
CA GLY A 149 -7.70 12.63 9.88
C GLY A 149 -6.70 11.49 10.11
N LEU A 150 -6.36 10.73 9.07
CA LEU A 150 -5.45 9.59 9.12
C LEU A 150 -4.09 9.92 8.51
N GLY A 151 -3.57 11.13 8.75
CA GLY A 151 -2.33 11.65 8.15
C GLY A 151 -1.10 10.75 8.35
N ALA A 152 -1.05 9.97 9.44
CA ALA A 152 0.05 9.05 9.72
C ALA A 152 0.23 7.94 8.68
N ILE A 153 -0.79 7.64 7.87
CA ILE A 153 -0.74 6.63 6.78
C ILE A 153 -0.92 7.25 5.40
N ASN A 154 -0.76 8.57 5.28
CA ASN A 154 -0.97 9.30 4.01
C ASN A 154 0.31 9.34 3.15
N ASP A 155 1.07 8.25 3.08
CA ASP A 155 2.28 8.18 2.25
C ASP A 155 2.19 7.10 1.17
N GLY A 156 2.68 7.45 -0.02
CA GLY A 156 2.73 6.53 -1.16
C GLY A 156 3.91 5.56 -1.07
N VAL A 157 3.88 4.54 -1.92
CA VAL A 157 5.00 3.62 -2.07
C VAL A 157 6.04 4.21 -3.03
N TRP A 158 7.30 4.11 -2.67
CA TRP A 158 8.41 4.42 -3.54
C TRP A 158 9.11 3.15 -4.05
N TYR A 159 9.63 3.22 -5.26
CA TYR A 159 10.43 2.19 -5.90
C TYR A 159 11.82 2.74 -6.17
N GLY A 160 12.85 1.98 -5.83
CA GLY A 160 14.23 2.39 -5.99
C GLY A 160 15.11 1.27 -6.51
N LEU A 161 16.20 1.66 -7.14
CA LEU A 161 17.30 0.79 -7.53
C LEU A 161 18.39 0.87 -6.48
N VAL A 162 18.84 -0.28 -6.00
CA VAL A 162 19.97 -0.42 -5.09
C VAL A 162 20.93 -1.47 -5.63
N ALA A 163 22.18 -1.40 -5.22
CA ALA A 163 23.23 -2.39 -5.50
C ALA A 163 23.77 -2.93 -4.16
N PRO A 164 24.53 -4.04 -4.15
CA PRO A 164 25.27 -4.47 -2.97
C PRO A 164 26.18 -3.36 -2.42
N ALA A 165 26.46 -3.41 -1.12
CA ALA A 165 27.37 -2.47 -0.47
C ALA A 165 28.73 -2.39 -1.18
N ASN A 166 29.40 -1.24 -1.04
CA ASN A 166 30.72 -1.00 -1.59
C ASN A 166 30.80 -1.04 -3.12
N LEU A 167 29.69 -0.75 -3.83
CA LEU A 167 29.74 -0.59 -5.29
C LEU A 167 30.76 0.52 -5.64
N PRO A 168 31.70 0.28 -6.59
CA PRO A 168 32.64 1.31 -7.06
C PRO A 168 31.88 2.58 -7.51
N ARG A 169 32.45 3.74 -7.12
CA ARG A 169 31.75 5.03 -7.27
C ARG A 169 31.52 5.43 -8.74
N ASP A 170 32.43 5.06 -9.62
CA ASP A 170 32.31 5.25 -11.07
C ASP A 170 31.12 4.46 -11.64
N ILE A 171 30.93 3.20 -11.19
CA ILE A 171 29.80 2.36 -11.58
C ILE A 171 28.49 2.93 -11.01
N GLN A 172 28.47 3.36 -9.74
CA GLN A 172 27.31 4.01 -9.14
C GLN A 172 26.89 5.25 -9.93
N THR A 173 27.85 6.11 -10.27
CA THR A 173 27.62 7.34 -11.03
C THR A 173 27.05 7.03 -12.42
N LYS A 174 27.62 6.04 -13.12
CA LYS A 174 27.16 5.60 -14.43
C LYS A 174 25.74 5.05 -14.39
N LEU A 175 25.44 4.17 -13.42
CA LEU A 175 24.10 3.60 -13.23
C LEU A 175 23.06 4.69 -12.91
N ASN A 176 23.41 5.63 -12.02
CA ASN A 176 22.53 6.75 -11.70
C ASN A 176 22.25 7.63 -12.93
N ALA A 177 23.28 7.96 -13.72
CA ALA A 177 23.14 8.76 -14.94
C ALA A 177 22.24 8.07 -15.99
N VAL A 178 22.49 6.76 -16.24
CA VAL A 178 21.67 5.98 -17.18
C VAL A 178 20.23 5.88 -16.69
N THR A 179 20.03 5.59 -15.40
CA THR A 179 18.69 5.51 -14.82
C THR A 179 17.92 6.83 -14.97
N LYS A 180 18.55 7.95 -14.65
CA LYS A 180 17.93 9.28 -14.84
C LYS A 180 17.54 9.52 -16.31
N LYS A 181 18.41 9.17 -17.24
CA LYS A 181 18.13 9.33 -18.69
C LYS A 181 16.94 8.48 -19.17
N VAL A 182 16.75 7.29 -18.61
CA VAL A 182 15.64 6.39 -18.99
C VAL A 182 14.33 6.83 -18.36
N MET A 183 14.40 7.49 -17.18
CA MET A 183 13.21 7.90 -16.42
C MET A 183 12.75 9.34 -16.73
N SER A 184 13.52 10.12 -17.49
CA SER A 184 13.15 11.45 -18.02
C SER A 184 12.40 11.34 -19.35
#